data_92677e2163e99583fb707db9d05689ea
#
_entry.id   92677e2163e99583fb707db9d05689ea
#
_cell.length_a   1.000
_cell.length_b   1.000
_cell.length_c   1.000
_cell.angle_alpha   90.00
_cell.angle_beta   90.00
_cell.angle_gamma   90.00
#
_symmetry.space_group_name_H-M   'P 1'
#
loop_
_entity.id
_entity.type
_entity.pdbx_description
1 polymer ?
#
loop_
_entity_poly.entity_id
_entity_poly.type
_entity_poly.pdbx_seq_one_letter_code
_entity_poly.pdbx_strand_id
1 'polypeptide(L)'
;SILDVGCGFGGDLQKWRHAGANISMCEPNPDSLKEAKSRAKNMKIRVNFYEGDIFACPQRKYDVVCYNFALHYIFESPKLFETSLLAIKNRIKPGGQFIGIIPNSDKIIMNTPVKDELGNYFLMKHTSSGNFGEKLYVHLADTPYYASGPKVEPIAHKDMFFTRMEDLGFTLTLWEDLKGNPVSDLYSKFRFVYKK
;
A
#
# COMPACT_ATOMS: atom_id res chain seq x y z
N SER A 1 -12.07 3.10 13.69
CA SER A 1 -10.60 3.26 13.81
C SER A 1 -9.91 2.76 12.56
N ILE A 2 -8.89 3.48 12.12
CA ILE A 2 -8.11 3.17 10.92
C ILE A 2 -6.63 3.06 11.29
N LEU A 3 -5.94 2.09 10.70
CA LEU A 3 -4.50 2.01 10.64
C LEU A 3 -4.08 2.18 9.16
N ASP A 4 -3.40 3.28 8.86
CA ASP A 4 -2.84 3.59 7.55
C ASP A 4 -1.34 3.27 7.55
N VAL A 5 -0.97 2.23 6.80
CA VAL A 5 0.40 1.68 6.79
C VAL A 5 1.13 2.13 5.54
N GLY A 6 2.32 2.70 5.73
CA GLY A 6 3.07 3.35 4.66
C GLY A 6 2.41 4.66 4.24
N CYS A 7 2.05 5.48 5.21
CA CYS A 7 1.28 6.71 4.96
C CYS A 7 2.06 7.80 4.19
N GLY A 8 3.37 7.61 3.98
CA GLY A 8 4.23 8.58 3.32
C GLY A 8 4.12 9.96 3.94
N PHE A 9 3.87 10.96 3.11
CA PHE A 9 3.68 12.37 3.52
C PHE A 9 2.29 12.68 4.10
N GLY A 10 1.45 11.66 4.38
CA GLY A 10 0.11 11.85 4.92
C GLY A 10 -0.93 12.29 3.87
N GLY A 11 -0.84 11.79 2.65
CA GLY A 11 -1.75 12.16 1.55
C GLY A 11 -3.21 11.85 1.83
N ASP A 12 -3.52 10.86 2.65
CA ASP A 12 -4.88 10.43 2.95
C ASP A 12 -5.48 11.04 4.24
N LEU A 13 -4.76 11.92 4.94
CA LEU A 13 -5.22 12.56 6.17
C LEU A 13 -6.60 13.19 6.05
N GLN A 14 -6.87 13.93 4.97
CA GLN A 14 -8.17 14.55 4.74
C GLN A 14 -9.29 13.52 4.56
N LYS A 15 -9.03 12.46 3.84
CA LYS A 15 -10.00 11.39 3.59
C LYS A 15 -10.44 10.74 4.91
N TRP A 16 -9.46 10.41 5.76
CA TRP A 16 -9.73 9.81 7.06
C TRP A 16 -10.45 10.77 8.02
N ARG A 17 -10.11 12.06 7.97
CA ARG A 17 -10.83 13.09 8.73
C ARG A 17 -12.29 13.17 8.31
N HIS A 18 -12.58 13.23 7.00
CA HIS A 18 -13.95 13.26 6.48
C HIS A 18 -14.73 11.99 6.86
N ALA A 19 -14.08 10.86 6.96
CA ALA A 19 -14.68 9.62 7.43
C ALA A 19 -14.92 9.59 8.95
N GLY A 20 -14.57 10.64 9.69
CA GLY A 20 -14.72 10.70 11.15
C GLY A 20 -13.90 9.66 11.92
N ALA A 21 -12.77 9.21 11.36
CA ALA A 21 -12.01 8.09 11.88
C ALA A 21 -11.07 8.48 13.02
N ASN A 22 -10.88 7.55 13.97
CA ASN A 22 -9.72 7.57 14.86
C ASN A 22 -8.52 7.03 14.08
N ILE A 23 -7.53 7.89 13.82
CA ILE A 23 -6.47 7.64 12.86
C ILE A 23 -5.19 7.21 13.57
N SER A 24 -4.60 6.11 13.10
CA SER A 24 -3.23 5.70 13.36
C SER A 24 -2.49 5.59 12.03
N MET A 25 -1.26 6.06 11.97
CA MET A 25 -0.42 6.02 10.77
C MET A 25 0.97 5.52 11.10
N CYS A 26 1.58 4.74 10.22
CA CYS A 26 2.98 4.40 10.31
C CYS A 26 3.71 4.60 8.98
N GLU A 27 4.99 4.97 9.08
CA GLU A 27 5.86 5.23 7.94
C GLU A 27 7.32 4.95 8.32
N PRO A 28 8.03 4.08 7.55
CA PRO A 28 9.43 3.77 7.83
C PRO A 28 10.39 4.93 7.57
N ASN A 29 10.08 5.81 6.61
CA ASN A 29 10.96 6.94 6.28
C ASN A 29 10.72 8.09 7.27
N PRO A 30 11.73 8.48 8.07
CA PRO A 30 11.57 9.51 9.10
C PRO A 30 11.24 10.89 8.55
N ASP A 31 11.75 11.24 7.36
CA ASP A 31 11.47 12.55 6.73
C ASP A 31 10.02 12.60 6.23
N SER A 32 9.54 11.53 5.61
CA SER A 32 8.14 11.40 5.20
C SER A 32 7.21 11.47 6.41
N LEU A 33 7.55 10.76 7.48
CA LEU A 33 6.77 10.77 8.73
C LEU A 33 6.74 12.16 9.38
N LYS A 34 7.86 12.88 9.37
CA LYS A 34 7.95 14.25 9.87
C LYS A 34 7.01 15.19 9.11
N GLU A 35 6.97 15.07 7.79
CA GLU A 35 6.07 15.85 6.95
C GLU A 35 4.60 15.50 7.23
N ALA A 36 4.27 14.20 7.34
CA ALA A 36 2.92 13.77 7.71
C ALA A 36 2.46 14.35 9.05
N LYS A 37 3.33 14.37 10.06
CA LYS A 37 3.08 15.00 11.35
C LYS A 37 2.83 16.50 11.24
N SER A 38 3.64 17.19 10.41
CA SER A 38 3.49 18.63 10.14
C SER A 38 2.13 18.93 9.49
N ARG A 39 1.76 18.16 8.48
CA ARG A 39 0.46 18.30 7.80
C ARG A 39 -0.71 18.07 8.75
N ALA A 40 -0.66 16.99 9.54
CA ALA A 40 -1.71 16.71 10.52
C ALA A 40 -1.89 17.85 11.53
N LYS A 41 -0.77 18.43 12.01
CA LYS A 41 -0.77 19.60 12.91
C LYS A 41 -1.42 20.82 12.24
N ASN A 42 -1.00 21.14 11.01
CA ASN A 42 -1.53 22.30 10.25
C ASN A 42 -3.03 22.14 9.96
N MET A 43 -3.47 20.92 9.70
CA MET A 43 -4.87 20.59 9.44
C MET A 43 -5.68 20.39 10.74
N LYS A 44 -5.06 20.47 11.90
CA LYS A 44 -5.67 20.20 13.23
C LYS A 44 -6.32 18.82 13.30
N ILE A 45 -5.67 17.81 12.72
CA ILE A 45 -6.09 16.41 12.76
C ILE A 45 -5.32 15.68 13.85
N ARG A 46 -6.02 14.98 14.74
CA ARG A 46 -5.40 14.13 15.75
C ARG A 46 -5.08 12.77 15.15
N VAL A 47 -3.81 12.39 15.20
CA VAL A 47 -3.30 11.13 14.64
C VAL A 47 -2.29 10.52 15.61
N ASN A 48 -2.31 9.20 15.78
CA ASN A 48 -1.24 8.45 16.43
C ASN A 48 -0.24 8.02 15.37
N PHE A 49 0.98 8.56 15.43
CA PHE A 49 2.05 8.26 14.49
C PHE A 49 3.06 7.27 15.07
N TYR A 50 3.51 6.32 14.23
CA TYR A 50 4.52 5.33 14.56
C TYR A 50 5.59 5.35 13.47
N GLU A 51 6.87 5.38 13.86
CA GLU A 51 7.99 5.28 12.93
C GLU A 51 8.32 3.81 12.70
N GLY A 52 8.20 3.38 11.45
CA GLY A 52 8.39 2.00 11.02
C GLY A 52 7.23 1.48 10.19
N ASP A 53 7.23 0.19 9.96
CA ASP A 53 6.17 -0.55 9.27
C ASP A 53 5.04 -0.98 10.23
N ILE A 54 4.19 -1.91 9.78
CA ILE A 54 3.06 -2.41 10.60
C ILE A 54 3.52 -2.99 11.95
N PHE A 55 4.74 -3.52 12.04
CA PHE A 55 5.24 -4.13 13.29
C PHE A 55 5.54 -3.10 14.37
N ALA A 56 5.79 -1.83 13.99
CA ALA A 56 5.95 -0.73 14.94
C ALA A 56 4.62 -0.28 15.57
N CYS A 57 3.49 -0.69 14.99
CA CYS A 57 2.16 -0.31 15.45
C CYS A 57 1.67 -1.22 16.58
N PRO A 58 0.90 -0.69 17.56
CA PRO A 58 0.28 -1.50 18.60
C PRO A 58 -0.56 -2.65 18.04
N GLN A 59 -0.55 -3.79 18.74
CA GLN A 59 -1.38 -4.95 18.42
C GLN A 59 -2.82 -4.77 18.91
N ARG A 60 -3.46 -3.69 18.49
CA ARG A 60 -4.88 -3.45 18.76
C ARG A 60 -5.71 -3.72 17.51
N LYS A 61 -7.01 -3.90 17.68
CA LYS A 61 -7.94 -4.16 16.60
C LYS A 61 -8.48 -2.86 15.99
N TYR A 62 -8.43 -2.78 14.65
CA TYR A 62 -8.94 -1.67 13.86
C TYR A 62 -10.15 -2.09 13.02
N ASP A 63 -11.01 -1.14 12.70
CA ASP A 63 -12.11 -1.36 11.77
C ASP A 63 -11.60 -1.45 10.33
N VAL A 64 -10.53 -0.69 10.04
CA VAL A 64 -9.87 -0.68 8.72
C VAL A 64 -8.35 -0.70 8.89
N VAL A 65 -7.68 -1.54 8.10
CA VAL A 65 -6.24 -1.45 7.82
C VAL A 65 -6.08 -1.09 6.36
N CYS A 66 -5.29 -0.04 6.08
CA CYS A 66 -5.12 0.52 4.75
C CYS A 66 -3.65 0.47 4.31
N TYR A 67 -3.42 0.11 3.04
CA TYR A 67 -2.13 0.14 2.37
C TYR A 67 -2.30 0.80 0.98
N ASN A 68 -2.26 2.10 0.93
CA ASN A 68 -2.30 2.81 -0.35
C ASN A 68 -0.88 2.97 -0.90
N PHE A 69 -0.60 2.35 -2.05
CA PHE A 69 0.70 2.38 -2.73
C PHE A 69 1.88 1.87 -1.88
N ALA A 70 1.64 1.00 -0.91
CA ALA A 70 2.65 0.51 0.02
C ALA A 70 2.69 -1.02 0.17
N LEU A 71 1.60 -1.73 -0.18
CA LEU A 71 1.51 -3.17 0.07
C LEU A 71 2.54 -3.98 -0.74
N HIS A 72 2.88 -3.55 -1.95
CA HIS A 72 3.81 -4.28 -2.82
C HIS A 72 5.19 -4.51 -2.16
N TYR A 73 5.60 -3.68 -1.22
CA TYR A 73 6.88 -3.87 -0.50
C TYR A 73 6.93 -5.16 0.31
N ILE A 74 5.80 -5.71 0.76
CA ILE A 74 5.82 -7.00 1.47
C ILE A 74 6.20 -8.18 0.58
N PHE A 75 6.18 -8.01 -0.75
CA PHE A 75 6.58 -9.03 -1.72
C PHE A 75 8.10 -9.11 -1.94
N GLU A 76 8.88 -8.39 -1.16
CA GLU A 76 10.35 -8.45 -1.20
C GLU A 76 10.87 -9.86 -0.86
N SER A 77 10.21 -10.57 0.05
CA SER A 77 10.56 -11.95 0.41
C SER A 77 9.37 -12.75 0.92
N PRO A 78 9.40 -14.10 0.80
CA PRO A 78 8.35 -14.96 1.35
C PRO A 78 8.09 -14.72 2.84
N LYS A 79 9.16 -14.55 3.61
CA LYS A 79 9.06 -14.32 5.06
C LYS A 79 8.33 -13.01 5.37
N LEU A 80 8.71 -11.91 4.70
CA LEU A 80 8.09 -10.60 4.91
C LEU A 80 6.62 -10.62 4.50
N PHE A 81 6.29 -11.27 3.39
CA PHE A 81 4.92 -11.46 2.92
C PHE A 81 4.07 -12.15 3.98
N GLU A 82 4.47 -13.33 4.45
CA GLU A 82 3.71 -14.11 5.44
C GLU A 82 3.56 -13.36 6.76
N THR A 83 4.64 -12.83 7.30
CA THR A 83 4.59 -12.13 8.60
C THR A 83 3.75 -10.86 8.54
N SER A 84 3.80 -10.12 7.43
CA SER A 84 3.00 -8.91 7.24
C SER A 84 1.51 -9.20 7.11
N LEU A 85 1.11 -10.22 6.34
CA LEU A 85 -0.30 -10.60 6.23
C LEU A 85 -0.87 -11.11 7.56
N LEU A 86 -0.09 -11.86 8.34
CA LEU A 86 -0.47 -12.25 9.70
C LEU A 86 -0.60 -11.03 10.62
N ALA A 87 0.32 -10.07 10.51
CA ALA A 87 0.25 -8.83 11.29
C ALA A 87 -1.00 -8.00 10.95
N ILE A 88 -1.41 -7.97 9.68
CA ILE A 88 -2.66 -7.35 9.22
C ILE A 88 -3.86 -8.06 9.84
N LYS A 89 -3.95 -9.40 9.68
CA LYS A 89 -5.02 -10.22 10.26
C LYS A 89 -5.17 -9.98 11.76
N ASN A 90 -4.05 -9.95 12.48
CA ASN A 90 -4.05 -9.76 13.92
C ASN A 90 -4.49 -8.36 14.35
N ARG A 91 -4.57 -7.40 13.44
CA ARG A 91 -4.98 -6.01 13.71
C ARG A 91 -6.35 -5.63 13.15
N ILE A 92 -7.05 -6.55 12.51
CA ILE A 92 -8.40 -6.29 11.99
C ILE A 92 -9.44 -6.93 12.91
N LYS A 93 -10.50 -6.19 13.20
CA LYS A 93 -11.69 -6.71 13.90
C LYS A 93 -12.43 -7.72 13.03
N PRO A 94 -13.15 -8.68 13.60
CA PRO A 94 -14.17 -9.43 12.83
C PRO A 94 -15.12 -8.47 12.11
N GLY A 95 -15.37 -8.69 10.83
CA GLY A 95 -16.14 -7.78 9.96
C GLY A 95 -15.37 -6.52 9.50
N GLY A 96 -14.17 -6.30 9.98
CA GLY A 96 -13.32 -5.20 9.57
C GLY A 96 -12.77 -5.37 8.16
N GLN A 97 -12.21 -4.29 7.61
CA GLN A 97 -11.78 -4.21 6.21
C GLN A 97 -10.27 -4.05 6.08
N PHE A 98 -9.71 -4.76 5.13
CA PHE A 98 -8.36 -4.52 4.62
C PHE A 98 -8.48 -3.93 3.22
N ILE A 99 -7.99 -2.71 3.05
CA ILE A 99 -8.12 -1.95 1.80
C ILE A 99 -6.76 -1.44 1.32
N GLY A 100 -6.66 -1.16 0.04
CA GLY A 100 -5.45 -0.54 -0.50
C GLY A 100 -5.48 -0.34 -2.00
N ILE A 101 -4.37 0.21 -2.49
CA ILE A 101 -4.08 0.41 -3.91
C ILE A 101 -2.72 -0.21 -4.19
N ILE A 102 -2.66 -1.09 -5.20
CA ILE A 102 -1.42 -1.76 -5.61
C ILE A 102 -1.26 -1.74 -7.13
N PRO A 103 -0.02 -1.83 -7.64
CA PRO A 103 0.20 -2.17 -9.04
C PRO A 103 -0.45 -3.51 -9.37
N ASN A 104 -1.22 -3.56 -10.46
CA ASN A 104 -1.89 -4.78 -10.90
C ASN A 104 -0.94 -5.63 -11.73
N SER A 105 -0.46 -6.74 -11.19
CA SER A 105 0.50 -7.62 -11.85
C SER A 105 0.01 -8.18 -13.20
N ASP A 106 -1.30 -8.33 -13.40
CA ASP A 106 -1.86 -8.80 -14.67
C ASP A 106 -1.70 -7.79 -15.82
N LYS A 107 -1.52 -6.51 -15.49
CA LYS A 107 -1.39 -5.42 -16.45
C LYS A 107 0.06 -5.04 -16.74
N ILE A 108 0.99 -5.48 -15.90
CA ILE A 108 2.40 -5.14 -16.01
C ILE A 108 3.09 -6.15 -16.91
N ILE A 109 3.54 -5.68 -18.07
CA ILE A 109 4.20 -6.51 -19.09
C ILE A 109 5.71 -6.33 -18.97
N MET A 110 6.43 -7.45 -18.92
CA MET A 110 7.89 -7.46 -18.82
C MET A 110 8.54 -6.65 -19.96
N ASN A 111 9.51 -5.81 -19.60
CA ASN A 111 10.29 -4.99 -20.52
C ASN A 111 9.47 -4.03 -21.41
N THR A 112 8.20 -3.80 -21.11
CA THR A 112 7.38 -2.84 -21.83
C THR A 112 7.18 -1.60 -20.94
N PRO A 113 7.85 -0.47 -21.23
CA PRO A 113 7.65 0.75 -20.46
C PRO A 113 6.27 1.36 -20.78
N VAL A 114 5.60 1.85 -19.75
CA VAL A 114 4.37 2.63 -19.87
C VAL A 114 4.66 4.05 -19.40
N LYS A 115 4.27 5.03 -20.20
CA LYS A 115 4.46 6.46 -19.92
C LYS A 115 3.14 7.20 -20.07
N ASP A 116 3.01 8.27 -19.33
CA ASP A 116 1.95 9.27 -19.53
C ASP A 116 2.56 10.62 -19.95
N GLU A 117 1.71 11.63 -20.14
CA GLU A 117 2.11 12.97 -20.54
C GLU A 117 2.94 13.69 -19.44
N LEU A 118 2.83 13.26 -18.18
CA LEU A 118 3.58 13.80 -17.05
C LEU A 118 4.99 13.19 -16.93
N GLY A 119 5.33 12.20 -17.77
CA GLY A 119 6.61 11.51 -17.72
C GLY A 119 6.70 10.40 -16.67
N ASN A 120 5.57 10.01 -16.05
CA ASN A 120 5.53 8.81 -15.23
C ASN A 120 5.78 7.57 -16.06
N TYR A 121 6.46 6.60 -15.51
CA TYR A 121 6.70 5.35 -16.22
C TYR A 121 6.81 4.15 -15.29
N PHE A 122 6.48 2.98 -15.85
CA PHE A 122 6.77 1.68 -15.26
C PHE A 122 7.64 0.88 -16.22
N LEU A 123 8.62 0.21 -15.67
CA LEU A 123 9.40 -0.79 -16.39
C LEU A 123 9.55 -2.01 -15.49
N MET A 124 8.99 -3.13 -15.93
CA MET A 124 9.24 -4.41 -15.27
C MET A 124 10.61 -4.95 -15.69
N LYS A 125 11.47 -5.21 -14.72
CA LYS A 125 12.72 -5.92 -14.95
C LYS A 125 12.66 -7.26 -14.23
N HIS A 126 12.74 -8.33 -14.99
CA HIS A 126 12.83 -9.68 -14.44
C HIS A 126 14.23 -9.91 -13.86
N THR A 127 14.31 -10.14 -12.55
CA THR A 127 15.58 -10.37 -11.86
C THR A 127 15.73 -11.79 -11.33
N SER A 128 14.65 -12.57 -11.25
CA SER A 128 14.67 -13.96 -10.80
C SER A 128 13.48 -14.74 -11.36
N SER A 129 13.54 -16.06 -11.28
CA SER A 129 12.41 -16.95 -11.56
C SER A 129 11.60 -17.16 -10.28
N GLY A 130 10.36 -16.76 -10.26
CA GLY A 130 9.44 -17.01 -9.14
C GLY A 130 8.62 -15.79 -8.72
N ASN A 131 7.70 -16.00 -7.76
CA ASN A 131 6.74 -14.99 -7.30
C ASN A 131 7.35 -13.88 -6.41
N PHE A 132 8.60 -14.10 -5.95
CA PHE A 132 9.35 -13.11 -5.20
C PHE A 132 10.64 -12.77 -5.95
N GLY A 133 11.07 -11.51 -5.87
CA GLY A 133 12.28 -11.04 -6.53
C GLY A 133 12.08 -10.39 -7.90
N GLU A 134 10.88 -10.44 -8.46
CA GLU A 134 10.54 -9.61 -9.63
C GLU A 134 10.43 -8.15 -9.23
N LYS A 135 11.00 -7.26 -10.03
CA LYS A 135 11.13 -5.83 -9.71
C LYS A 135 10.56 -4.95 -10.81
N LEU A 136 9.96 -3.84 -10.37
CA LEU A 136 9.55 -2.72 -11.21
C LEU A 136 10.51 -1.56 -11.02
N TYR A 137 10.80 -0.85 -12.10
CA TYR A 137 11.27 0.53 -12.02
C TYR A 137 10.05 1.46 -12.06
N VAL A 138 9.88 2.26 -11.01
CA VAL A 138 8.75 3.17 -10.88
C VAL A 138 9.25 4.60 -10.77
N HIS A 139 8.65 5.50 -11.52
CA HIS A 139 8.80 6.93 -11.34
C HIS A 139 7.44 7.59 -11.50
N LEU A 140 7.01 8.32 -10.49
CA LEU A 140 5.79 9.11 -10.53
C LEU A 140 6.17 10.58 -10.40
N ALA A 141 6.02 11.33 -11.50
CA ALA A 141 6.22 12.77 -11.50
C ALA A 141 5.31 13.43 -10.46
N ASP A 142 5.69 14.60 -9.99
CA ASP A 142 4.97 15.38 -8.98
C ASP A 142 4.73 14.69 -7.63
N THR A 143 5.42 13.56 -7.40
CA THR A 143 5.35 12.84 -6.13
C THR A 143 6.67 13.00 -5.38
N PRO A 144 6.69 13.59 -4.17
CA PRO A 144 7.91 13.85 -3.41
C PRO A 144 8.76 12.60 -3.17
N TYR A 145 8.13 11.44 -3.04
CA TYR A 145 8.81 10.15 -2.86
C TYR A 145 9.79 9.82 -4.01
N TYR A 146 9.50 10.25 -5.23
CA TYR A 146 10.32 10.02 -6.42
C TYR A 146 11.16 11.25 -6.82
N ALA A 147 11.27 12.27 -5.97
CA ALA A 147 12.05 13.48 -6.28
C ALA A 147 13.53 13.21 -6.59
N SER A 148 14.09 12.14 -6.03
CA SER A 148 15.47 11.70 -6.31
C SER A 148 15.60 10.76 -7.52
N GLY A 149 14.54 10.57 -8.30
CA GLY A 149 14.52 9.69 -9.47
C GLY A 149 13.73 8.38 -9.24
N PRO A 150 13.78 7.49 -10.23
CA PRO A 150 13.09 6.21 -10.19
C PRO A 150 13.48 5.34 -9.00
N LYS A 151 12.52 4.56 -8.50
CA LYS A 151 12.73 3.56 -7.46
C LYS A 151 12.56 2.15 -8.04
N VAL A 152 13.24 1.20 -7.43
CA VAL A 152 13.05 -0.22 -7.72
C VAL A 152 12.13 -0.79 -6.64
N GLU A 153 11.01 -1.37 -7.07
CA GLU A 153 9.96 -1.85 -6.18
C GLU A 153 9.60 -3.30 -6.51
N PRO A 154 9.23 -4.13 -5.50
CA PRO A 154 8.76 -5.49 -5.74
C PRO A 154 7.43 -5.51 -6.51
N ILE A 155 7.18 -6.58 -7.25
CA ILE A 155 5.88 -6.83 -7.88
C ILE A 155 4.98 -7.55 -6.90
N ALA A 156 3.78 -6.99 -6.71
CA ALA A 156 2.71 -7.64 -5.95
C ALA A 156 1.95 -8.63 -6.86
N HIS A 157 2.24 -9.93 -6.73
CA HIS A 157 1.56 -10.98 -7.49
C HIS A 157 0.13 -11.19 -7.00
N LYS A 158 -0.83 -10.77 -7.80
CA LYS A 158 -2.26 -10.74 -7.45
C LYS A 158 -2.79 -12.09 -6.99
N ASP A 159 -2.58 -13.14 -7.77
CA ASP A 159 -3.18 -14.45 -7.47
C ASP A 159 -2.63 -15.06 -6.17
N MET A 160 -1.33 -14.93 -5.94
CA MET A 160 -0.71 -15.35 -4.68
C MET A 160 -1.26 -14.56 -3.49
N PHE A 161 -1.44 -13.26 -3.65
CA PHE A 161 -2.01 -12.39 -2.64
C PHE A 161 -3.45 -12.79 -2.30
N PHE A 162 -4.29 -12.97 -3.31
CA PHE A 162 -5.70 -13.31 -3.11
C PHE A 162 -5.87 -14.67 -2.45
N THR A 163 -5.18 -15.70 -2.95
CA THR A 163 -5.20 -17.03 -2.35
C THR A 163 -4.82 -16.98 -0.88
N ARG A 164 -3.74 -16.27 -0.55
CA ARG A 164 -3.30 -16.20 0.84
C ARG A 164 -4.26 -15.43 1.73
N MET A 165 -4.91 -14.37 1.23
CA MET A 165 -5.93 -13.65 1.99
C MET A 165 -7.14 -14.52 2.29
N GLU A 166 -7.59 -15.33 1.33
CA GLU A 166 -8.68 -16.30 1.54
C GLU A 166 -8.33 -17.34 2.61
N ASP A 167 -7.12 -17.91 2.56
CA ASP A 167 -6.61 -18.83 3.58
C ASP A 167 -6.60 -18.21 4.98
N LEU A 168 -6.37 -16.92 5.07
CA LEU A 168 -6.37 -16.18 6.33
C LEU A 168 -7.78 -15.82 6.83
N GLY A 169 -8.83 -16.15 6.07
CA GLY A 169 -10.22 -15.91 6.43
C GLY A 169 -10.79 -14.58 5.96
N PHE A 170 -10.20 -14.00 4.93
CA PHE A 170 -10.70 -12.79 4.29
C PHE A 170 -11.50 -13.13 3.02
N THR A 171 -12.46 -12.29 2.70
CA THR A 171 -13.22 -12.36 1.43
C THR A 171 -12.99 -11.11 0.64
N LEU A 172 -12.59 -11.26 -0.63
CA LEU A 172 -12.47 -10.15 -1.57
C LEU A 172 -13.88 -9.62 -1.89
N THR A 173 -14.10 -8.31 -1.67
CA THR A 173 -15.38 -7.64 -1.94
C THR A 173 -15.24 -6.52 -2.98
N LEU A 174 -14.02 -6.12 -3.30
CA LEU A 174 -13.74 -5.17 -4.36
C LEU A 174 -12.38 -5.46 -4.98
N TRP A 175 -12.34 -5.48 -6.30
CA TRP A 175 -11.14 -5.37 -7.13
C TRP A 175 -11.50 -4.52 -8.33
N GLU A 176 -10.94 -3.32 -8.42
CA GLU A 176 -11.32 -2.36 -9.45
C GLU A 176 -10.10 -1.55 -9.89
N ASP A 177 -9.92 -1.43 -11.20
CA ASP A 177 -8.83 -0.66 -11.77
C ASP A 177 -9.00 0.84 -11.51
N LEU A 178 -7.89 1.52 -11.27
CA LEU A 178 -7.87 2.96 -11.34
C LEU A 178 -8.02 3.38 -12.81
N LYS A 179 -8.55 4.58 -13.02
CA LYS A 179 -8.73 5.18 -14.33
C LYS A 179 -8.21 6.61 -14.31
N GLY A 180 -7.66 7.06 -15.41
CA GLY A 180 -7.21 8.46 -15.53
C GLY A 180 -6.13 8.67 -16.57
N ASN A 181 -5.05 7.92 -16.49
CA ASN A 181 -3.94 7.98 -17.46
C ASN A 181 -3.27 6.60 -17.60
N PRO A 182 -2.40 6.40 -18.60
CA PRO A 182 -1.80 5.09 -18.85
C PRO A 182 -1.06 4.48 -17.66
N VAL A 183 -0.48 5.29 -16.78
CA VAL A 183 0.23 4.80 -15.59
C VAL A 183 -0.75 4.47 -14.47
N SER A 184 -1.73 5.33 -14.18
CA SER A 184 -2.74 5.03 -13.14
C SER A 184 -3.58 3.81 -13.49
N ASP A 185 -3.81 3.55 -14.78
CA ASP A 185 -4.54 2.37 -15.26
C ASP A 185 -3.83 1.04 -14.95
N LEU A 186 -2.55 1.08 -14.56
CA LEU A 186 -1.78 -0.08 -14.10
C LEU A 186 -2.02 -0.43 -12.63
N TYR A 187 -2.75 0.41 -11.89
CA TYR A 187 -3.08 0.18 -10.49
C TYR A 187 -4.51 -0.30 -10.33
N SER A 188 -4.71 -1.07 -9.28
CA SER A 188 -6.06 -1.48 -8.85
C SER A 188 -6.24 -1.24 -7.36
N LYS A 189 -7.45 -0.88 -6.98
CA LYS A 189 -7.88 -0.80 -5.60
C LYS A 189 -8.55 -2.10 -5.19
N PHE A 190 -8.33 -2.53 -3.96
CA PHE A 190 -8.91 -3.74 -3.39
C PHE A 190 -9.59 -3.47 -2.06
N ARG A 191 -10.53 -4.34 -1.73
CA ARG A 191 -11.11 -4.44 -0.40
C ARG A 191 -11.39 -5.90 -0.06
N PHE A 192 -10.80 -6.34 1.03
CA PHE A 192 -11.11 -7.58 1.70
C PHE A 192 -11.89 -7.31 2.97
N VAL A 193 -12.81 -8.19 3.31
CA VAL A 193 -13.53 -8.20 4.59
C VAL A 193 -13.08 -9.42 5.38
N TYR A 194 -12.67 -9.22 6.61
CA TYR A 194 -12.29 -10.32 7.50
C TYR A 194 -13.55 -11.03 7.98
N LYS A 195 -13.75 -12.22 7.51
CA LYS A 195 -14.72 -13.14 8.09
C LYS A 195 -14.02 -13.86 9.23
N LYS A 196 -14.67 -13.90 10.36
CA LYS A 196 -14.14 -14.56 11.54
C LYS A 196 -13.67 -15.99 11.24
#